data_8371b961ebe10c8dee21a72c7835baca
#
_entry.id   8371b961ebe10c8dee21a72c7835baca
#
_cell.length_a   1.000
_cell.length_b   1.000
_cell.length_c   1.000
_cell.angle_alpha   90.00
_cell.angle_beta   90.00
_cell.angle_gamma   90.00
#
_symmetry.space_group_name_H-M   'P 1'
#
loop_
_entity.id
_entity.type
_entity.pdbx_description
1 polymer ?
#
loop_
_entity_poly.entity_id
_entity_poly.type
_entity_poly.pdbx_seq_one_letter_code
_entity_poly.pdbx_strand_id
1 'polypeptide(L)'
;MSKYLLDTNVVSELRKPKPHGAVIAWIGGLRDDQLYISAVTIGELQKGIERTRRQDTQKALEINNWVDQLEMSKNVLAMDCLCFREWTRLMEGKSDHLLEDAMIAATARVHALTVATRNENDFALLAVELINPFRARF
;
A
#
# COMPACT_ATOMS: atom_id res chain seq x y z
N MET A 1 -5.25 -19.73 -2.19
CA MET A 1 -3.99 -19.12 -1.79
C MET A 1 -4.21 -17.63 -1.55
N SER A 2 -3.70 -17.14 -0.43
CA SER A 2 -3.91 -15.73 -0.07
C SER A 2 -3.14 -14.78 -0.97
N LYS A 3 -3.77 -13.67 -1.31
CA LYS A 3 -3.15 -12.58 -2.06
C LYS A 3 -3.30 -11.29 -1.26
N TYR A 4 -2.32 -10.42 -1.36
CA TYR A 4 -2.19 -9.26 -0.49
C TYR A 4 -2.10 -7.95 -1.27
N LEU A 5 -2.76 -6.93 -0.75
CA LEU A 5 -2.59 -5.56 -1.22
C LEU A 5 -1.70 -4.85 -0.20
N LEU A 6 -0.52 -4.42 -0.64
CA LEU A 6 0.46 -3.80 0.25
C LEU A 6 0.10 -2.33 0.45
N ASP A 7 -0.13 -1.94 1.72
CA ASP A 7 -0.32 -0.53 2.06
C ASP A 7 0.99 0.24 1.89
N THR A 8 0.88 1.54 1.73
CA THR A 8 2.02 2.42 1.47
C THR A 8 3.13 2.28 2.50
N ASN A 9 2.80 2.11 3.79
CA ASN A 9 3.81 1.95 4.84
C ASN A 9 4.63 0.66 4.68
N VAL A 10 4.05 -0.40 4.14
CA VAL A 10 4.77 -1.65 3.84
C VAL A 10 5.67 -1.44 2.63
N VAL A 11 5.14 -0.81 1.58
CA VAL A 11 5.91 -0.54 0.35
C VAL A 11 7.11 0.37 0.66
N SER A 12 6.89 1.44 1.43
CA SER A 12 7.95 2.38 1.81
C SER A 12 9.04 1.71 2.64
N GLU A 13 8.68 0.73 3.46
CA GLU A 13 9.65 -0.01 4.26
C GLU A 13 10.69 -0.71 3.38
N LEU A 14 10.26 -1.22 2.22
CA LEU A 14 11.14 -1.95 1.31
C LEU A 14 12.24 -1.09 0.70
N ARG A 15 12.08 0.24 0.70
CA ARG A 15 13.05 1.18 0.16
C ARG A 15 14.17 1.53 1.16
N LYS A 16 13.95 1.29 2.44
CA LYS A 16 14.94 1.64 3.47
C LYS A 16 16.20 0.82 3.29
N PRO A 17 17.39 1.39 3.61
CA PRO A 17 18.65 0.64 3.57
C PRO A 17 18.64 -0.60 4.46
N LYS A 18 17.95 -0.51 5.61
CA LYS A 18 17.78 -1.65 6.54
C LYS A 18 16.30 -1.84 6.83
N PRO A 19 15.57 -2.53 5.92
CA PRO A 19 14.15 -2.78 6.14
C PRO A 19 13.90 -3.62 7.39
N HIS A 20 12.71 -3.47 7.95
CA HIS A 20 12.29 -4.23 9.13
C HIS A 20 12.36 -5.74 8.84
N GLY A 21 13.04 -6.49 9.73
CA GLY A 21 13.31 -7.91 9.50
C GLY A 21 12.05 -8.75 9.34
N ALA A 22 10.99 -8.49 10.10
CA ALA A 22 9.75 -9.22 9.99
C ALA A 22 9.07 -9.01 8.63
N VAL A 23 9.12 -7.80 8.09
CA VAL A 23 8.56 -7.48 6.76
C VAL A 23 9.32 -8.23 5.67
N ILE A 24 10.65 -8.21 5.72
CA ILE A 24 11.48 -8.92 4.75
C ILE A 24 11.23 -10.43 4.81
N ALA A 25 11.14 -11.00 5.99
CA ALA A 25 10.87 -12.43 6.16
C ALA A 25 9.49 -12.79 5.61
N TRP A 26 8.49 -11.96 5.87
CA TRP A 26 7.13 -12.19 5.39
C TRP A 26 7.04 -12.15 3.86
N ILE A 27 7.59 -11.11 3.24
CA ILE A 27 7.59 -10.96 1.79
C ILE A 27 8.41 -12.06 1.13
N GLY A 28 9.54 -12.43 1.72
CA GLY A 28 10.41 -13.48 1.20
C GLY A 28 9.75 -14.85 1.11
N GLY A 29 8.69 -15.10 1.88
CA GLY A 29 7.92 -16.33 1.83
C GLY A 29 6.79 -16.33 0.82
N LEU A 30 6.62 -15.23 0.06
CA LEU A 30 5.50 -15.08 -0.88
C LEU A 30 6.02 -14.97 -2.32
N ARG A 31 5.17 -15.38 -3.28
CA ARG A 31 5.47 -15.20 -4.70
C ARG A 31 5.01 -13.82 -5.16
N ASP A 32 5.60 -13.33 -6.24
CA ASP A 32 5.23 -12.04 -6.82
C ASP A 32 3.76 -11.98 -7.23
N ASP A 33 3.18 -13.09 -7.66
CA ASP A 33 1.76 -13.14 -8.04
C ASP A 33 0.79 -13.10 -6.85
N GLN A 34 1.31 -13.07 -5.63
CA GLN A 34 0.53 -12.87 -4.41
C GLN A 34 0.55 -11.44 -3.91
N LEU A 35 1.34 -10.55 -4.53
CA LEU A 35 1.58 -9.19 -4.06
C LEU A 35 1.06 -8.16 -5.05
N TYR A 36 0.22 -7.26 -4.56
CA TYR A 36 -0.42 -6.20 -5.34
C TYR A 36 -0.22 -4.86 -4.66
N ILE A 37 -0.26 -3.80 -5.46
CA ILE A 37 -0.15 -2.42 -4.98
C ILE A 37 -1.30 -1.62 -5.59
N SER A 38 -1.89 -0.72 -4.82
CA SER A 38 -2.90 0.20 -5.32
C SER A 38 -2.25 1.37 -6.07
N ALA A 39 -2.90 1.84 -7.13
CA ALA A 39 -2.51 3.08 -7.78
C ALA A 39 -2.51 4.26 -6.79
N VAL A 40 -3.35 4.21 -5.74
CA VAL A 40 -3.34 5.21 -4.65
C VAL A 40 -1.98 5.26 -3.97
N THR A 41 -1.36 4.11 -3.71
CA THR A 41 -0.01 4.03 -3.13
C THR A 41 1.02 4.69 -4.04
N ILE A 42 0.94 4.45 -5.35
CA ILE A 42 1.83 5.12 -6.31
C ILE A 42 1.66 6.65 -6.21
N GLY A 43 0.41 7.13 -6.11
CA GLY A 43 0.13 8.56 -5.91
C GLY A 43 0.73 9.12 -4.63
N GLU A 44 0.64 8.39 -3.52
CA GLU A 44 1.22 8.79 -2.24
C GLU A 44 2.76 8.87 -2.32
N LEU A 45 3.37 7.90 -2.98
CA LEU A 45 4.82 7.90 -3.19
C LEU A 45 5.25 9.08 -4.08
N GLN A 46 4.47 9.40 -5.11
CA GLN A 46 4.73 10.57 -5.97
C GLN A 46 4.66 11.86 -5.16
N LYS A 47 3.70 11.97 -4.25
CA LYS A 47 3.60 13.12 -3.35
C LYS A 47 4.88 13.29 -2.52
N GLY A 48 5.43 12.20 -2.03
CA GLY A 48 6.71 12.21 -1.31
C GLY A 48 7.86 12.66 -2.19
N ILE A 49 7.88 12.24 -3.46
CA ILE A 49 8.90 12.67 -4.44
C ILE A 49 8.83 14.18 -4.64
N GLU A 50 7.63 14.74 -4.84
CA GLU A 50 7.46 16.17 -5.07
C GLU A 50 7.92 17.00 -3.86
N ARG A 51 7.61 16.53 -2.64
CA ARG A 51 8.09 17.19 -1.42
C ARG A 51 9.61 17.16 -1.31
N THR A 52 10.22 16.01 -1.59
CA THR A 52 11.67 15.83 -1.52
C THR A 52 12.38 16.71 -2.56
N ARG A 53 11.79 16.87 -3.75
CA ARG A 53 12.36 17.65 -4.84
C ARG A 53 12.62 19.11 -4.45
N ARG A 54 11.80 19.66 -3.54
CA ARG A 54 11.96 21.05 -3.07
C ARG A 54 13.22 21.24 -2.25
N GLN A 55 13.77 20.19 -1.66
CA GLN A 55 14.92 20.27 -0.76
C GLN A 55 16.13 19.54 -1.30
N ASP A 56 15.94 18.47 -2.04
CA ASP A 56 17.01 17.58 -2.50
C ASP A 56 16.59 16.94 -3.82
N THR A 57 17.00 17.55 -4.93
CA THR A 57 16.64 17.09 -6.28
C THR A 57 17.25 15.72 -6.61
N GLN A 58 18.47 15.45 -6.10
CA GLN A 58 19.14 14.18 -6.35
C GLN A 58 18.42 13.04 -5.65
N LYS A 59 18.02 13.24 -4.40
CA LYS A 59 17.28 12.23 -3.65
C LYS A 59 15.90 11.98 -4.28
N ALA A 60 15.23 13.06 -4.73
CA ALA A 60 13.95 12.92 -5.42
C ALA A 60 14.08 12.08 -6.68
N LEU A 61 15.17 12.24 -7.43
CA LEU A 61 15.43 11.43 -8.63
C LEU A 61 15.62 9.95 -8.26
N GLU A 62 16.35 9.67 -7.19
CA GLU A 62 16.56 8.30 -6.71
C GLU A 62 15.22 7.63 -6.34
N ILE A 63 14.39 8.35 -5.60
CA ILE A 63 13.07 7.82 -5.20
C ILE A 63 12.20 7.61 -6.43
N ASN A 64 12.20 8.55 -7.37
CA ASN A 64 11.43 8.45 -8.61
C ASN A 64 11.82 7.21 -9.41
N ASN A 65 13.10 6.96 -9.55
CA ASN A 65 13.60 5.78 -10.26
C ASN A 65 13.14 4.49 -9.57
N TRP A 66 13.15 4.47 -8.24
CA TRP A 66 12.67 3.32 -7.48
C TRP A 66 11.17 3.09 -7.69
N VAL A 67 10.37 4.17 -7.70
CA VAL A 67 8.92 4.08 -7.94
C VAL A 67 8.64 3.57 -9.36
N ASP A 68 9.39 4.04 -10.36
CA ASP A 68 9.25 3.56 -11.72
C ASP A 68 9.50 2.05 -11.81
N GLN A 69 10.54 1.55 -11.15
CA GLN A 69 10.83 0.13 -11.10
C GLN A 69 9.74 -0.66 -10.37
N LEU A 70 9.25 -0.10 -9.28
CA LEU A 70 8.17 -0.71 -8.50
C LEU A 70 6.91 -0.88 -9.36
N GLU A 71 6.54 0.15 -10.09
CA GLU A 71 5.37 0.14 -10.97
C GLU A 71 5.50 -0.92 -12.06
N MET A 72 6.70 -1.13 -12.59
CA MET A 72 6.96 -2.13 -13.61
C MET A 72 6.99 -3.56 -13.07
N SER A 73 7.42 -3.74 -11.81
CA SER A 73 7.68 -5.06 -11.23
C SER A 73 6.54 -5.63 -10.42
N LYS A 74 5.55 -4.81 -10.05
CA LYS A 74 4.43 -5.23 -9.21
C LYS A 74 3.10 -5.14 -9.97
N ASN A 75 2.11 -5.86 -9.48
CA ASN A 75 0.75 -5.78 -9.99
C ASN A 75 0.08 -4.54 -9.39
N VAL A 76 -0.04 -3.48 -10.18
CA VAL A 76 -0.68 -2.24 -9.73
C VAL A 76 -2.15 -2.26 -10.13
N LEU A 77 -3.03 -2.09 -9.16
CA LEU A 77 -4.47 -2.08 -9.35
C LEU A 77 -4.99 -0.65 -9.42
N ALA A 78 -5.72 -0.34 -10.48
CA ALA A 78 -6.32 0.98 -10.68
C ALA A 78 -7.48 1.19 -9.70
N MET A 79 -7.73 2.46 -9.39
CA MET A 79 -8.94 2.88 -8.68
C MET A 79 -10.03 3.10 -9.73
N ASP A 80 -10.68 2.01 -10.17
CA ASP A 80 -11.68 2.02 -11.22
C ASP A 80 -13.10 2.33 -10.67
N CYS A 81 -14.13 2.25 -11.51
CA CYS A 81 -15.50 2.56 -11.11
C CYS A 81 -15.99 1.67 -9.97
N LEU A 82 -15.71 0.37 -10.01
CA LEU A 82 -16.12 -0.54 -8.95
C LEU A 82 -15.47 -0.16 -7.62
N CYS A 83 -14.17 0.16 -7.65
CA CYS A 83 -13.44 0.57 -6.48
C CYS A 83 -13.97 1.88 -5.90
N PHE A 84 -14.26 2.87 -6.74
CA PHE A 84 -14.84 4.14 -6.27
C PHE A 84 -16.22 3.97 -5.66
N ARG A 85 -17.06 3.12 -6.25
CA ARG A 85 -18.38 2.86 -5.67
C ARG A 85 -18.28 2.17 -4.32
N GLU A 86 -17.35 1.22 -4.17
CA GLU A 86 -17.09 0.57 -2.89
C GLU A 86 -16.50 1.55 -1.87
N TRP A 87 -15.60 2.41 -2.32
CA TRP A 87 -15.01 3.46 -1.49
C TRP A 87 -16.08 4.37 -0.90
N THR A 88 -17.03 4.81 -1.73
CA THR A 88 -18.13 5.66 -1.27
C THR A 88 -18.95 4.96 -0.19
N ARG A 89 -19.24 3.66 -0.38
CA ARG A 89 -19.98 2.89 0.62
C ARG A 89 -19.20 2.77 1.93
N LEU A 90 -17.89 2.52 1.86
CA LEU A 90 -17.04 2.41 3.05
C LEU A 90 -16.91 3.73 3.80
N MET A 91 -16.91 4.85 3.09
CA MET A 91 -16.74 6.17 3.71
C MET A 91 -18.01 6.70 4.39
N GLU A 92 -19.16 6.10 4.15
CA GLU A 92 -20.41 6.55 4.77
C GLU A 92 -20.29 6.56 6.30
N GLY A 93 -20.44 7.75 6.90
CA GLY A 93 -20.32 7.93 8.34
C GLY A 93 -18.90 7.89 8.88
N LYS A 94 -17.90 7.89 8.02
CA LYS A 94 -16.49 7.84 8.46
C LYS A 94 -15.84 9.23 8.39
N SER A 95 -14.79 9.39 9.18
CA SER A 95 -14.00 10.62 9.21
C SER A 95 -13.10 10.74 7.97
N ASP A 96 -12.86 11.98 7.54
CA ASP A 96 -12.03 12.28 6.36
C ASP A 96 -10.58 11.82 6.51
N HIS A 97 -10.09 11.58 7.73
CA HIS A 97 -8.73 11.06 7.88
C HIS A 97 -8.58 9.65 7.31
N LEU A 98 -9.68 8.96 7.01
CA LEU A 98 -9.69 7.62 6.43
C LEU A 98 -9.80 7.61 4.90
N LEU A 99 -9.84 8.76 4.23
CA LEU A 99 -10.10 8.84 2.79
C LEU A 99 -9.16 7.95 1.97
N GLU A 100 -7.86 8.06 2.19
CA GLU A 100 -6.88 7.29 1.41
C GLU A 100 -6.87 5.81 1.80
N ASP A 101 -6.91 5.51 3.11
CA ASP A 101 -6.97 4.13 3.59
C ASP A 101 -8.22 3.43 3.07
N ALA A 102 -9.35 4.14 3.01
CA ALA A 102 -10.60 3.59 2.49
C ALA A 102 -10.50 3.29 0.99
N MET A 103 -9.73 4.04 0.22
CA MET A 103 -9.49 3.74 -1.20
C MET A 103 -8.74 2.41 -1.34
N ILE A 104 -7.73 2.21 -0.51
CA ILE A 104 -6.95 0.97 -0.49
C ILE A 104 -7.85 -0.20 -0.05
N ALA A 105 -8.63 -0.01 1.01
CA ALA A 105 -9.55 -1.02 1.51
C ALA A 105 -10.61 -1.39 0.45
N ALA A 106 -11.16 -0.40 -0.25
CA ALA A 106 -12.15 -0.62 -1.30
C ALA A 106 -11.56 -1.47 -2.44
N THR A 107 -10.33 -1.16 -2.85
CA THR A 107 -9.63 -1.93 -3.88
C THR A 107 -9.43 -3.39 -3.42
N ALA A 108 -9.01 -3.58 -2.17
CA ALA A 108 -8.82 -4.91 -1.62
C ALA A 108 -10.13 -5.70 -1.57
N ARG A 109 -11.23 -5.06 -1.18
CA ARG A 109 -12.54 -5.71 -1.13
C ARG A 109 -13.02 -6.14 -2.52
N VAL A 110 -12.88 -5.26 -3.51
CA VAL A 110 -13.30 -5.55 -4.90
C VAL A 110 -12.52 -6.73 -5.47
N HIS A 111 -11.23 -6.84 -5.15
CA HIS A 111 -10.35 -7.88 -5.68
C HIS A 111 -10.14 -9.06 -4.73
N ALA A 112 -10.87 -9.11 -3.61
CA ALA A 112 -10.78 -10.19 -2.60
C ALA A 112 -9.34 -10.38 -2.07
N LEU A 113 -8.68 -9.27 -1.73
CA LEU A 113 -7.32 -9.25 -1.20
C LEU A 113 -7.30 -8.94 0.28
N THR A 114 -6.29 -9.44 0.99
CA THR A 114 -5.99 -9.05 2.37
C THR A 114 -5.06 -7.84 2.34
N VAL A 115 -5.36 -6.80 3.13
CA VAL A 115 -4.50 -5.62 3.22
C VAL A 115 -3.34 -5.92 4.17
N ALA A 116 -2.11 -5.72 3.70
CA ALA A 116 -0.91 -5.79 4.53
C ALA A 116 -0.55 -4.38 4.96
N THR A 117 -0.63 -4.10 6.26
CA THR A 117 -0.46 -2.74 6.80
C THR A 117 0.04 -2.75 8.24
N ARG A 118 0.79 -1.70 8.59
CA ARG A 118 1.11 -1.40 9.98
C ARG A 118 -0.07 -0.71 10.68
N ASN A 119 -0.95 -0.05 9.93
CA ASN A 119 -2.02 0.80 10.43
C ASN A 119 -3.30 -0.01 10.72
N GLU A 120 -3.21 -0.95 11.64
CA GLU A 120 -4.31 -1.86 11.95
C GLU A 120 -5.55 -1.15 12.47
N ASN A 121 -5.37 -0.12 13.29
CA ASN A 121 -6.51 0.56 13.94
C ASN A 121 -7.43 1.23 12.93
N ASP A 122 -6.89 1.93 11.95
CA ASP A 122 -7.70 2.61 10.93
C ASP A 122 -8.34 1.60 9.97
N PHE A 123 -7.59 0.60 9.52
CA PHE A 123 -8.14 -0.40 8.62
C PHE A 123 -9.17 -1.31 9.28
N ALA A 124 -9.12 -1.49 10.60
CA ALA A 124 -10.14 -2.24 11.33
C ALA A 124 -11.53 -1.61 11.19
N LEU A 125 -11.61 -0.31 10.88
CA LEU A 125 -12.87 0.41 10.65
C LEU A 125 -13.40 0.25 9.23
N LEU A 126 -12.67 -0.40 8.34
CA LEU A 126 -12.93 -0.40 6.90
C LEU A 126 -13.39 -1.77 6.36
N ALA A 127 -13.80 -2.67 7.24
CA ALA A 127 -14.42 -3.95 6.88
C ALA A 127 -13.62 -4.76 5.84
N VAL A 128 -12.31 -4.87 6.05
CA VAL A 128 -11.39 -5.60 5.18
C VAL A 128 -10.51 -6.52 6.01
N GLU A 129 -10.09 -7.64 5.45
CA GLU A 129 -9.13 -8.53 6.11
C GLU A 129 -7.75 -7.89 6.16
N LEU A 130 -7.07 -8.04 7.29
CA LEU A 130 -5.77 -7.41 7.56
C LEU A 130 -4.71 -8.40 7.95
N ILE A 131 -3.47 -8.06 7.64
CA ILE A 131 -2.29 -8.65 8.24
C ILE A 131 -1.29 -7.53 8.52
N ASN A 132 -0.60 -7.61 9.65
CA ASN A 132 0.47 -6.66 9.96
C ASN A 132 1.82 -7.37 9.82
N PRO A 133 2.54 -7.18 8.69
CA PRO A 133 3.81 -7.87 8.45
C PRO A 133 4.96 -7.37 9.33
N PHE A 134 4.76 -6.27 10.07
CA PHE A 134 5.76 -5.77 11.01
C PHE A 134 5.79 -6.56 12.31
N ARG A 135 4.79 -7.39 12.57
CA ARG A 135 4.77 -8.24 13.76
C ARG A 135 5.48 -9.56 13.46
N ALA A 136 6.40 -9.93 14.35
CA ALA A 136 7.06 -11.22 14.23
C ALA A 136 6.04 -12.35 14.41
N ARG A 137 6.08 -13.33 13.52
CA ARG A 137 5.20 -14.51 13.58
C ARG A 137 6.06 -15.75 13.41
N PHE A 138 6.25 -16.43 14.48
CA PHE A 138 7.06 -17.65 14.50
C PHE A 138 6.30 -18.77 15.20
#